data_a722f712558e70b7189786092fc681f9
#
_entry.id   a722f712558e70b7189786092fc681f9
#
_cell.length_a   1.000
_cell.length_b   1.000
_cell.length_c   1.000
_cell.angle_alpha   90.00
_cell.angle_beta   90.00
_cell.angle_gamma   90.00
#
_symmetry.space_group_name_H-M   'P 1'
#
loop_
_entity.id
_entity.type
_entity.pdbx_description
1 polymer ?
#
loop_
_entity_poly.entity_id
_entity_poly.type
_entity_poly.pdbx_seq_one_letter_code
_entity_poly.pdbx_strand_id
1 'polypeptide(L)'
;MTRLLMLVEGQSEEIFVKHTLTPHLAQHGVYVQPPIVLWTKRLHSGGGVRGGVSNWSQIRRNLLPLTRDGDAWVSTLLDFYGLPEDFPGLPEALGAGDPREKVITLQERFAAELNHERFIPFLALHEFEAWLFSAPAAVEAHFGRAHIADKLNSAVHQAGAPELINHGSDTHPKAQLRNLVGDYKETSDGPTLMEKIGIAAIRAACPHFDLWLNRLEDLGGEAA
;
A
#
# COMPACT_ATOMS: atom_id res chain seq x y z
N MET A 1 -0.71 25.02 -3.54
CA MET A 1 -0.79 24.06 -2.41
C MET A 1 -1.66 22.89 -2.86
N THR A 2 -1.07 21.75 -3.11
CA THR A 2 -1.78 20.60 -3.70
C THR A 2 -2.42 19.74 -2.62
N ARG A 3 -3.70 19.43 -2.73
CA ARG A 3 -4.43 18.53 -1.82
C ARG A 3 -4.46 17.11 -2.40
N LEU A 4 -4.20 16.11 -1.55
CA LEU A 4 -4.27 14.71 -1.89
C LEU A 4 -5.27 13.98 -0.98
N LEU A 5 -6.22 13.28 -1.59
CA LEU A 5 -7.18 12.39 -0.94
C LEU A 5 -6.73 10.96 -1.15
N MET A 6 -6.75 10.15 -0.10
CA MET A 6 -6.30 8.76 -0.19
C MET A 6 -7.37 7.78 0.28
N LEU A 7 -7.59 6.74 -0.52
CA LEU A 7 -8.35 5.56 -0.13
C LEU A 7 -7.35 4.45 0.22
N VAL A 8 -7.46 3.91 1.42
CA VAL A 8 -6.58 2.85 1.93
C VAL A 8 -7.37 1.59 2.28
N GLU A 9 -6.71 0.44 2.23
CA GLU A 9 -7.39 -0.84 2.47
C GLU A 9 -7.79 -1.02 3.93
N GLY A 10 -6.87 -0.78 4.85
CA GLY A 10 -7.07 -1.07 6.26
C GLY A 10 -6.44 -0.06 7.21
N GLN A 11 -6.40 -0.45 8.48
CA GLN A 11 -5.90 0.40 9.56
C GLN A 11 -4.38 0.58 9.52
N SER A 12 -3.63 -0.43 9.07
CA SER A 12 -2.17 -0.36 8.96
C SER A 12 -1.74 0.70 7.95
N GLU A 13 -2.37 0.70 6.78
CA GLU A 13 -2.16 1.68 5.71
C GLU A 13 -2.62 3.08 6.16
N GLU A 14 -3.74 3.17 6.89
CA GLU A 14 -4.22 4.44 7.47
C GLU A 14 -3.17 5.08 8.38
N ILE A 15 -2.58 4.29 9.28
CA ILE A 15 -1.56 4.75 10.22
C ILE A 15 -0.27 5.14 9.45
N PHE A 16 0.18 4.32 8.51
CA PHE A 16 1.33 4.63 7.65
C PHE A 16 1.13 5.95 6.89
N VAL A 17 -0.02 6.14 6.26
CA VAL A 17 -0.32 7.39 5.56
C VAL A 17 -0.27 8.58 6.51
N LYS A 18 -0.87 8.48 7.69
CA LYS A 18 -0.91 9.58 8.66
C LYS A 18 0.46 9.93 9.23
N HIS A 19 1.24 8.92 9.63
CA HIS A 19 2.44 9.13 10.45
C HIS A 19 3.74 9.12 9.65
N THR A 20 3.75 8.51 8.46
CA THR A 20 4.95 8.36 7.63
C THR A 20 4.84 9.13 6.32
N LEU A 21 3.78 8.89 5.53
CA LEU A 21 3.65 9.49 4.20
C LEU A 21 3.26 10.98 4.26
N THR A 22 2.29 11.34 5.10
CA THR A 22 1.80 12.74 5.21
C THR A 22 2.90 13.73 5.59
N PRO A 23 3.72 13.52 6.63
CA PRO A 23 4.80 14.44 6.96
C PRO A 23 5.89 14.50 5.89
N HIS A 24 6.11 13.41 5.15
CA HIS A 24 7.03 13.40 4.02
C HIS A 24 6.51 14.26 2.85
N LEU A 25 5.29 14.01 2.39
CA LEU A 25 4.69 14.74 1.27
C LEU A 25 4.47 16.23 1.57
N ALA A 26 4.25 16.59 2.83
CA ALA A 26 4.16 17.99 3.24
C ALA A 26 5.43 18.79 2.94
N GLN A 27 6.62 18.16 3.00
CA GLN A 27 7.90 18.77 2.63
C GLN A 27 8.00 19.07 1.12
N HIS A 28 7.21 18.37 0.31
CA HIS A 28 7.09 18.55 -1.13
C HIS A 28 5.90 19.46 -1.52
N GLY A 29 5.21 20.09 -0.55
CA GLY A 29 4.06 20.96 -0.83
C GLY A 29 2.75 20.21 -1.13
N VAL A 30 2.68 18.92 -0.83
CA VAL A 30 1.49 18.08 -1.00
C VAL A 30 0.85 17.79 0.36
N TYR A 31 -0.40 18.15 0.51
CA TYR A 31 -1.15 18.06 1.77
C TYR A 31 -2.16 16.93 1.72
N VAL A 32 -1.81 15.83 2.37
CA VAL A 32 -2.66 14.65 2.46
C VAL A 32 -3.78 14.91 3.47
N GLN A 33 -5.02 14.77 3.02
CA GLN A 33 -6.19 14.81 3.90
C GLN A 33 -6.27 13.50 4.71
N PRO A 34 -7.01 13.47 5.84
CA PRO A 34 -7.18 12.22 6.58
C PRO A 34 -7.62 11.08 5.65
N PRO A 35 -6.86 9.97 5.59
CA PRO A 35 -7.16 8.90 4.64
C PRO A 35 -8.49 8.23 4.96
N ILE A 36 -9.16 7.75 3.92
CA ILE A 36 -10.42 7.03 4.02
C ILE A 36 -10.12 5.55 3.96
N VAL A 37 -10.51 4.82 5.01
CA VAL A 37 -10.39 3.36 5.05
C VAL A 37 -11.59 2.73 4.36
N LEU A 38 -11.36 1.72 3.55
CA LEU A 38 -12.42 0.94 2.89
C LEU A 38 -13.43 0.38 3.91
N TRP A 39 -14.71 0.55 3.60
CA TRP A 39 -15.79 0.00 4.41
C TRP A 39 -16.33 -1.28 3.78
N THR A 40 -16.19 -2.41 4.48
CA THR A 40 -16.64 -3.73 3.99
C THR A 40 -18.11 -4.01 4.23
N LYS A 41 -18.66 -3.59 5.36
CA LYS A 41 -20.10 -3.77 5.67
C LYS A 41 -20.62 -2.62 6.53
N ARG A 42 -21.78 -2.05 6.14
CA ARG A 42 -22.61 -1.28 7.08
C ARG A 42 -23.41 -2.26 7.92
N LEU A 43 -23.21 -2.27 9.22
CA LEU A 43 -24.12 -2.95 10.14
C LEU A 43 -25.40 -2.13 10.27
N HIS A 44 -26.57 -2.79 10.37
CA HIS A 44 -27.86 -2.14 10.54
C HIS A 44 -27.93 -1.23 11.79
N SER A 45 -27.03 -1.40 12.74
CA SER A 45 -26.88 -0.60 13.97
C SER A 45 -26.02 0.67 13.82
N GLY A 46 -25.66 1.07 12.58
CA GLY A 46 -24.90 2.29 12.33
C GLY A 46 -23.36 2.16 12.41
N GLY A 47 -22.83 1.00 12.76
CA GLY A 47 -21.41 0.65 12.69
C GLY A 47 -21.07 -0.11 11.39
N GLY A 48 -19.78 -0.24 11.06
CA GLY A 48 -19.29 -1.02 9.93
C GLY A 48 -17.96 -1.69 10.25
N VAL A 49 -17.67 -2.80 9.60
CA VAL A 49 -16.32 -3.39 9.62
C VAL A 49 -15.44 -2.58 8.70
N ARG A 50 -14.30 -2.11 9.19
CA ARG A 50 -13.28 -1.40 8.43
C ARG A 50 -12.20 -2.37 7.96
N GLY A 51 -11.76 -2.19 6.73
CA GLY A 51 -10.69 -2.97 6.12
C GLY A 51 -11.17 -4.18 5.33
N GLY A 52 -10.35 -4.56 4.35
CA GLY A 52 -10.63 -5.65 3.40
C GLY A 52 -11.55 -5.27 2.25
N VAL A 53 -11.38 -5.95 1.11
CA VAL A 53 -12.11 -5.72 -0.13
C VAL A 53 -12.93 -6.95 -0.48
N SER A 54 -14.23 -6.79 -0.79
CA SER A 54 -15.10 -7.90 -1.16
C SER A 54 -15.50 -7.91 -2.64
N ASN A 55 -15.56 -6.75 -3.30
CA ASN A 55 -15.89 -6.61 -4.71
C ASN A 55 -15.49 -5.24 -5.24
N TRP A 56 -15.39 -5.11 -6.57
CA TRP A 56 -15.06 -3.86 -7.24
C TRP A 56 -16.05 -2.73 -6.92
N SER A 57 -17.32 -3.00 -6.86
CA SER A 57 -18.33 -1.99 -6.59
C SER A 57 -18.15 -1.32 -5.23
N GLN A 58 -17.53 -1.99 -4.27
CA GLN A 58 -17.16 -1.42 -2.97
C GLN A 58 -16.03 -0.41 -3.12
N ILE A 59 -14.95 -0.73 -3.81
CA ILE A 59 -13.83 0.19 -4.08
C ILE A 59 -14.37 1.43 -4.79
N ARG A 60 -15.08 1.23 -5.89
CA ARG A 60 -15.66 2.29 -6.70
C ARG A 60 -16.57 3.23 -5.89
N ARG A 61 -17.42 2.67 -5.04
CA ARG A 61 -18.33 3.46 -4.18
C ARG A 61 -17.59 4.34 -3.17
N ASN A 62 -16.44 3.89 -2.67
CA ASN A 62 -15.60 4.69 -1.76
C ASN A 62 -14.78 5.75 -2.50
N LEU A 63 -14.38 5.50 -3.76
CA LEU A 63 -13.61 6.44 -4.58
C LEU A 63 -14.46 7.55 -5.18
N LEU A 64 -15.66 7.25 -5.68
CA LEU A 64 -16.51 8.23 -6.36
C LEU A 64 -16.78 9.52 -5.57
N PRO A 65 -16.95 9.51 -4.24
CA PRO A 65 -17.07 10.76 -3.48
C PRO A 65 -15.79 11.59 -3.50
N LEU A 66 -14.60 10.96 -3.56
CA LEU A 66 -13.30 11.63 -3.58
C LEU A 66 -13.06 12.33 -4.91
N THR A 67 -13.48 11.74 -6.03
CA THR A 67 -13.34 12.33 -7.36
C THR A 67 -14.27 13.50 -7.63
N ARG A 68 -15.21 13.79 -6.74
CA ARG A 68 -16.07 14.98 -6.85
C ARG A 68 -15.39 16.28 -6.41
N ASP A 69 -14.29 16.17 -5.68
CA ASP A 69 -13.45 17.31 -5.33
C ASP A 69 -12.50 17.61 -6.49
N GLY A 70 -12.95 18.46 -7.40
CA GLY A 70 -12.20 18.79 -8.62
C GLY A 70 -10.85 19.47 -8.39
N ASP A 71 -10.58 19.97 -7.17
CA ASP A 71 -9.33 20.64 -6.82
C ASP A 71 -8.34 19.73 -6.08
N ALA A 72 -8.70 18.50 -5.80
CA ALA A 72 -7.84 17.53 -5.12
C ALA A 72 -7.39 16.41 -6.05
N TRP A 73 -6.19 15.93 -5.84
CA TRP A 73 -5.73 14.67 -6.38
C TRP A 73 -6.27 13.51 -5.55
N VAL A 74 -6.46 12.36 -6.17
CA VAL A 74 -6.92 11.15 -5.52
C VAL A 74 -5.89 10.04 -5.74
N SER A 75 -5.53 9.30 -4.69
CA SER A 75 -4.70 8.12 -4.79
C SER A 75 -5.24 6.97 -3.95
N THR A 76 -4.69 5.78 -4.15
CA THR A 76 -5.05 4.59 -3.38
C THR A 76 -3.80 3.97 -2.76
N LEU A 77 -3.99 3.19 -1.70
CA LEU A 77 -3.03 2.25 -1.17
C LEU A 77 -3.79 0.97 -0.84
N LEU A 78 -3.83 0.05 -1.79
CA LEU A 78 -4.52 -1.24 -1.72
C LEU A 78 -3.52 -2.35 -2.00
N ASP A 79 -3.71 -3.51 -1.40
CA ASP A 79 -2.89 -4.68 -1.67
C ASP A 79 -3.33 -5.38 -2.96
N PHE A 80 -2.39 -5.65 -3.87
CA PHE A 80 -2.69 -6.46 -5.07
C PHE A 80 -3.29 -7.81 -4.71
N TYR A 81 -2.81 -8.40 -3.63
CA TYR A 81 -3.31 -9.67 -3.10
C TYR A 81 -4.75 -9.66 -2.65
N GLY A 82 -5.20 -8.55 -2.07
CA GLY A 82 -6.53 -8.36 -1.55
C GLY A 82 -7.57 -7.97 -2.60
N LEU A 83 -7.17 -7.83 -3.87
CA LEU A 83 -8.10 -7.40 -4.93
C LEU A 83 -9.19 -8.44 -5.16
N PRO A 84 -10.45 -8.01 -5.32
CA PRO A 84 -11.56 -8.90 -5.61
C PRO A 84 -11.49 -9.43 -7.04
N GLU A 85 -12.07 -10.60 -7.28
CA GLU A 85 -12.05 -11.28 -8.59
C GLU A 85 -12.67 -10.43 -9.73
N ASP A 86 -13.59 -9.54 -9.38
CA ASP A 86 -14.24 -8.62 -10.31
C ASP A 86 -13.50 -7.27 -10.48
N PHE A 87 -12.25 -7.18 -10.00
CA PHE A 87 -11.44 -5.98 -10.18
C PHE A 87 -11.10 -5.77 -11.68
N PRO A 88 -11.18 -4.52 -12.19
CA PRO A 88 -10.95 -4.23 -13.61
C PRO A 88 -9.59 -4.71 -14.10
N GLY A 89 -9.59 -5.57 -15.11
CA GLY A 89 -8.38 -6.10 -15.73
C GLY A 89 -7.70 -7.24 -14.97
N LEU A 90 -8.23 -7.70 -13.83
CA LEU A 90 -7.60 -8.76 -13.05
C LEU A 90 -7.46 -10.08 -13.81
N PRO A 91 -8.48 -10.58 -14.54
CA PRO A 91 -8.35 -11.82 -15.30
C PRO A 91 -7.22 -11.76 -16.35
N GLU A 92 -7.08 -10.63 -17.05
CA GLU A 92 -6.05 -10.42 -18.07
C GLU A 92 -4.66 -10.32 -17.44
N ALA A 93 -4.55 -9.57 -16.33
CA ALA A 93 -3.28 -9.37 -15.62
C ALA A 93 -2.74 -10.67 -15.02
N LEU A 94 -3.59 -11.58 -14.57
CA LEU A 94 -3.15 -12.87 -14.01
C LEU A 94 -2.44 -13.74 -15.05
N GLY A 95 -2.69 -13.53 -16.35
CA GLY A 95 -2.00 -14.21 -17.45
C GLY A 95 -0.58 -13.70 -17.72
N ALA A 96 -0.20 -12.52 -17.23
CA ALA A 96 1.15 -11.97 -17.41
C ALA A 96 2.17 -12.69 -16.50
N GLY A 97 3.45 -12.73 -16.93
CA GLY A 97 4.52 -13.43 -16.20
C GLY A 97 5.08 -12.63 -15.02
N ASP A 98 5.46 -11.38 -15.27
CA ASP A 98 6.11 -10.52 -14.26
C ASP A 98 5.07 -9.88 -13.32
N PRO A 99 5.24 -10.01 -11.98
CA PRO A 99 4.35 -9.37 -11.01
C PRO A 99 4.25 -7.84 -11.14
N ARG A 100 5.34 -7.18 -11.53
CA ARG A 100 5.35 -5.71 -11.74
C ARG A 100 4.50 -5.33 -12.95
N GLU A 101 4.63 -6.05 -14.06
CA GLU A 101 3.81 -5.82 -15.26
C GLU A 101 2.33 -6.03 -14.96
N LYS A 102 1.99 -7.05 -14.16
CA LYS A 102 0.61 -7.30 -13.70
C LYS A 102 0.04 -6.07 -12.99
N VAL A 103 0.76 -5.57 -11.99
CA VAL A 103 0.29 -4.45 -11.18
C VAL A 103 0.23 -3.16 -11.98
N ILE A 104 1.20 -2.89 -12.87
CA ILE A 104 1.15 -1.73 -13.77
C ILE A 104 -0.10 -1.80 -14.66
N THR A 105 -0.34 -2.94 -15.31
CA THR A 105 -1.53 -3.14 -16.15
C THR A 105 -2.82 -2.93 -15.35
N LEU A 106 -2.89 -3.44 -14.12
CA LEU A 106 -4.05 -3.24 -13.25
C LEU A 106 -4.25 -1.78 -12.88
N GLN A 107 -3.19 -1.05 -12.56
CA GLN A 107 -3.27 0.38 -12.26
C GLN A 107 -3.74 1.19 -13.47
N GLU A 108 -3.31 0.84 -14.69
CA GLU A 108 -3.80 1.45 -15.92
C GLU A 108 -5.29 1.18 -16.14
N ARG A 109 -5.74 -0.06 -15.96
CA ARG A 109 -7.17 -0.44 -16.05
C ARG A 109 -8.00 0.26 -14.97
N PHE A 110 -7.46 0.34 -13.77
CA PHE A 110 -8.08 1.03 -12.65
C PHE A 110 -8.27 2.53 -12.95
N ALA A 111 -7.23 3.19 -13.47
CA ALA A 111 -7.30 4.59 -13.86
C ALA A 111 -8.34 4.81 -14.98
N ALA A 112 -8.34 3.95 -16.00
CA ALA A 112 -9.27 4.02 -17.11
C ALA A 112 -10.74 3.82 -16.68
N GLU A 113 -10.99 2.88 -15.75
CA GLU A 113 -12.34 2.60 -15.23
C GLU A 113 -12.89 3.75 -14.38
N LEU A 114 -12.03 4.41 -13.60
CA LEU A 114 -12.46 5.57 -12.81
C LEU A 114 -12.61 6.83 -13.68
N ASN A 115 -11.83 6.92 -14.78
CA ASN A 115 -11.83 7.99 -15.77
C ASN A 115 -11.78 9.39 -15.13
N HIS A 116 -10.79 9.61 -14.28
CA HIS A 116 -10.58 10.87 -13.57
C HIS A 116 -9.16 11.37 -13.74
N GLU A 117 -8.99 12.58 -14.28
CA GLU A 117 -7.67 13.14 -14.67
C GLU A 117 -6.70 13.28 -13.50
N ARG A 118 -7.20 13.55 -12.28
CA ARG A 118 -6.41 13.72 -11.06
C ARG A 118 -6.42 12.44 -10.20
N PHE A 119 -6.32 11.28 -10.85
CA PHE A 119 -6.26 9.99 -10.15
C PHE A 119 -4.93 9.28 -10.39
N ILE A 120 -4.23 8.99 -9.32
CA ILE A 120 -2.98 8.22 -9.30
C ILE A 120 -3.25 6.93 -8.53
N PRO A 121 -3.70 5.85 -9.20
CA PRO A 121 -3.89 4.57 -8.54
C PRO A 121 -2.57 3.99 -8.06
N PHE A 122 -2.58 3.37 -6.90
CA PHE A 122 -1.48 2.56 -6.42
C PHE A 122 -2.00 1.26 -5.80
N LEU A 123 -1.39 0.18 -6.23
CA LEU A 123 -1.56 -1.16 -5.70
C LEU A 123 -0.19 -1.62 -5.17
N ALA A 124 -0.08 -1.94 -3.89
CA ALA A 124 1.14 -2.55 -3.36
C ALA A 124 1.35 -3.90 -4.06
N LEU A 125 2.59 -4.19 -4.45
CA LEU A 125 2.93 -5.31 -5.35
C LEU A 125 2.74 -6.59 -4.59
N HIS A 126 2.21 -6.99 -3.80
CA HIS A 126 1.73 -8.13 -3.05
C HIS A 126 0.93 -7.62 -1.84
N GLU A 127 1.60 -7.18 -0.80
CA GLU A 127 0.98 -6.63 0.38
C GLU A 127 1.88 -5.59 1.07
N PHE A 128 1.27 -4.75 1.88
CA PHE A 128 1.91 -3.68 2.63
C PHE A 128 3.12 -4.16 3.45
N GLU A 129 3.05 -5.33 4.07
CA GLU A 129 4.12 -5.89 4.89
C GLU A 129 5.41 -6.18 4.13
N ALA A 130 5.38 -6.27 2.81
CA ALA A 130 6.60 -6.42 1.99
C ALA A 130 7.62 -5.31 2.27
N TRP A 131 7.16 -4.09 2.53
CA TRP A 131 8.03 -2.95 2.79
C TRP A 131 8.82 -3.06 4.10
N LEU A 132 8.38 -3.86 5.05
CA LEU A 132 9.13 -4.13 6.29
C LEU A 132 10.45 -4.85 6.02
N PHE A 133 10.55 -5.56 4.93
CA PHE A 133 11.77 -6.24 4.50
C PHE A 133 12.82 -5.29 3.91
N SER A 134 12.51 -3.99 3.78
CA SER A 134 13.49 -2.98 3.35
C SER A 134 14.59 -2.70 4.37
N ALA A 135 14.33 -2.99 5.66
CA ALA A 135 15.32 -2.81 6.72
C ALA A 135 15.23 -3.96 7.76
N PRO A 136 15.71 -5.17 7.42
CA PRO A 136 15.65 -6.34 8.29
C PRO A 136 16.23 -6.15 9.69
N ALA A 137 17.31 -5.37 9.80
CA ALA A 137 17.92 -5.04 11.10
C ALA A 137 16.98 -4.21 12.01
N ALA A 138 16.15 -3.33 11.45
CA ALA A 138 15.18 -2.58 12.22
C ALA A 138 14.06 -3.48 12.76
N VAL A 139 13.64 -4.49 11.97
CA VAL A 139 12.68 -5.50 12.39
C VAL A 139 13.24 -6.35 13.53
N GLU A 140 14.48 -6.85 13.38
CA GLU A 140 15.17 -7.61 14.43
C GLU A 140 15.28 -6.82 15.73
N ALA A 141 15.72 -5.57 15.64
CA ALA A 141 15.84 -4.69 16.81
C ALA A 141 14.50 -4.40 17.50
N HIS A 142 13.41 -4.30 16.72
CA HIS A 142 12.08 -4.07 17.27
C HIS A 142 11.58 -5.23 18.13
N PHE A 143 11.79 -6.46 17.65
CA PHE A 143 11.32 -7.65 18.36
C PHE A 143 12.35 -8.22 19.34
N GLY A 144 13.61 -7.78 19.30
CA GLY A 144 14.68 -8.24 20.18
C GLY A 144 15.00 -9.74 20.05
N ARG A 145 14.75 -10.31 18.87
CA ARG A 145 14.96 -11.74 18.58
C ARG A 145 16.04 -11.90 17.54
N ALA A 146 17.10 -12.62 17.88
CA ALA A 146 18.21 -12.90 16.98
C ALA A 146 17.78 -13.69 15.72
N HIS A 147 18.52 -13.50 14.63
CA HIS A 147 18.34 -14.18 13.34
C HIS A 147 17.08 -13.77 12.52
N ILE A 148 16.28 -12.82 12.97
CA ILE A 148 15.18 -12.29 12.15
C ILE A 148 15.77 -11.60 10.91
N ALA A 149 16.77 -10.74 11.10
CA ALA A 149 17.41 -10.02 10.00
C ALA A 149 17.98 -10.97 8.95
N ASP A 150 18.67 -12.04 9.36
CA ASP A 150 19.23 -13.04 8.45
C ASP A 150 18.16 -13.73 7.61
N LYS A 151 17.03 -14.09 8.23
CA LYS A 151 15.90 -14.72 7.54
C LYS A 151 15.22 -13.79 6.54
N LEU A 152 14.98 -12.54 6.95
CA LEU A 152 14.39 -11.54 6.07
C LEU A 152 15.32 -11.19 4.90
N ASN A 153 16.64 -11.02 5.16
CA ASN A 153 17.64 -10.83 4.10
C ASN A 153 17.66 -11.99 3.11
N SER A 154 17.56 -13.22 3.62
CA SER A 154 17.51 -14.41 2.76
C SER A 154 16.27 -14.42 1.87
N ALA A 155 15.12 -14.04 2.41
CA ALA A 155 13.87 -13.94 1.64
C ALA A 155 13.96 -12.86 0.54
N VAL A 156 14.50 -11.68 0.88
CA VAL A 156 14.73 -10.60 -0.09
C VAL A 156 15.71 -11.04 -1.18
N HIS A 157 16.80 -11.69 -0.81
CA HIS A 157 17.80 -12.19 -1.77
C HIS A 157 17.19 -13.22 -2.74
N GLN A 158 16.36 -14.11 -2.25
CA GLN A 158 15.68 -15.12 -3.08
C GLN A 158 14.64 -14.49 -4.02
N ALA A 159 13.92 -13.49 -3.56
CA ALA A 159 12.92 -12.79 -4.35
C ALA A 159 13.50 -11.73 -5.31
N GLY A 160 14.69 -11.21 -5.01
CA GLY A 160 15.35 -10.12 -5.75
C GLY A 160 15.00 -8.72 -5.25
N ALA A 161 13.87 -8.54 -4.58
CA ALA A 161 13.47 -7.29 -3.91
C ALA A 161 12.38 -7.58 -2.86
N PRO A 162 12.20 -6.72 -1.83
CA PRO A 162 11.11 -6.86 -0.87
C PRO A 162 9.74 -6.99 -1.52
N GLU A 163 9.43 -6.15 -2.49
CA GLU A 163 8.16 -6.14 -3.22
C GLU A 163 7.91 -7.39 -4.07
N LEU A 164 8.92 -8.20 -4.32
CA LEU A 164 8.81 -9.42 -5.12
C LEU A 164 8.69 -10.68 -4.26
N ILE A 165 8.71 -10.55 -2.94
CA ILE A 165 8.48 -11.69 -2.05
C ILE A 165 7.09 -12.24 -2.36
N ASN A 166 7.09 -13.52 -2.77
CA ASN A 166 5.91 -14.14 -3.36
C ASN A 166 4.77 -14.32 -2.36
N HIS A 167 3.67 -14.75 -2.90
CA HIS A 167 2.37 -14.85 -2.25
C HIS A 167 1.90 -16.29 -1.95
N GLY A 168 2.73 -17.23 -1.80
CA GLY A 168 2.27 -18.53 -1.29
C GLY A 168 1.65 -18.39 0.10
N SER A 169 0.71 -19.26 0.45
CA SER A 169 -0.03 -19.21 1.72
C SER A 169 0.86 -19.04 2.96
N ASP A 170 2.08 -19.59 2.92
CA ASP A 170 3.03 -19.59 4.03
C ASP A 170 4.29 -18.74 3.75
N THR A 171 4.40 -18.17 2.55
CA THR A 171 5.61 -17.48 2.08
C THR A 171 5.40 -16.02 1.75
N HIS A 172 4.17 -15.51 1.85
CA HIS A 172 3.89 -14.09 1.70
C HIS A 172 4.47 -13.30 2.90
N PRO A 173 4.77 -12.01 2.74
CA PRO A 173 5.48 -11.21 3.75
C PRO A 173 4.89 -11.31 5.15
N LYS A 174 3.58 -11.15 5.30
CA LYS A 174 2.88 -11.24 6.57
C LYS A 174 3.00 -12.62 7.23
N ALA A 175 2.89 -13.70 6.44
CA ALA A 175 3.06 -15.06 6.96
C ALA A 175 4.50 -15.27 7.44
N GLN A 176 5.50 -14.81 6.70
CA GLN A 176 6.89 -14.89 7.13
C GLN A 176 7.13 -14.15 8.44
N LEU A 177 6.62 -12.92 8.58
CA LEU A 177 6.71 -12.15 9.83
C LEU A 177 6.05 -12.89 11.00
N ARG A 178 4.84 -13.40 10.82
CA ARG A 178 4.13 -14.17 11.84
C ARG A 178 4.89 -15.44 12.26
N ASN A 179 5.47 -16.15 11.30
CA ASN A 179 6.26 -17.35 11.55
C ASN A 179 7.56 -17.03 12.31
N LEU A 180 8.21 -15.92 12.01
CA LEU A 180 9.45 -15.51 12.67
C LEU A 180 9.22 -14.91 14.06
N VAL A 181 8.15 -14.14 14.21
CA VAL A 181 7.88 -13.36 15.42
C VAL A 181 6.87 -14.04 16.34
N GLY A 182 5.88 -14.75 15.77
CA GLY A 182 4.84 -15.47 16.49
C GLY A 182 3.70 -14.59 17.02
N ASP A 183 4.00 -13.40 17.52
CA ASP A 183 3.07 -12.43 18.08
C ASP A 183 2.98 -11.12 17.28
N TYR A 184 3.36 -11.15 16.00
CA TYR A 184 3.26 -9.99 15.09
C TYR A 184 1.82 -9.45 15.01
N LYS A 185 1.68 -8.16 15.29
CA LYS A 185 0.39 -7.44 15.27
C LYS A 185 0.39 -6.44 14.12
N GLU A 186 -0.35 -6.74 13.06
CA GLU A 186 -0.42 -5.94 11.85
C GLU A 186 -0.70 -4.46 12.11
N THR A 187 -1.68 -4.16 12.94
CA THR A 187 -2.16 -2.80 13.20
C THR A 187 -1.32 -1.99 14.17
N SER A 188 -0.35 -2.59 14.84
CA SER A 188 0.55 -1.89 15.77
C SER A 188 2.02 -2.03 15.37
N ASP A 189 2.51 -3.27 15.14
CA ASP A 189 3.92 -3.49 14.84
C ASP A 189 4.27 -3.03 13.41
N GLY A 190 3.39 -3.33 12.44
CA GLY A 190 3.58 -2.93 11.05
C GLY A 190 3.81 -1.41 10.90
N PRO A 191 2.85 -0.56 11.26
CA PRO A 191 3.01 0.89 11.17
C PRO A 191 4.17 1.44 12.00
N THR A 192 4.39 0.92 13.22
CA THR A 192 5.52 1.33 14.07
C THR A 192 6.87 1.02 13.40
N LEU A 193 6.97 -0.13 12.75
CA LEU A 193 8.16 -0.52 11.98
C LEU A 193 8.33 0.36 10.76
N MET A 194 7.26 0.66 10.01
CA MET A 194 7.33 1.56 8.85
C MET A 194 7.85 2.94 9.24
N GLU A 195 7.40 3.48 10.38
CA GLU A 195 7.88 4.75 10.89
C GLU A 195 9.37 4.70 11.23
N LYS A 196 9.85 3.61 11.87
CA LYS A 196 11.26 3.40 12.19
C LYS A 196 12.15 3.18 10.97
N ILE A 197 11.66 2.43 9.98
CA ILE A 197 12.36 2.16 8.71
C ILE A 197 12.48 3.45 7.90
N GLY A 198 11.39 4.20 7.82
CA GLY A 198 11.33 5.47 7.11
C GLY A 198 11.24 5.33 5.59
N ILE A 199 10.71 6.37 4.97
CA ILE A 199 10.46 6.42 3.52
C ILE A 199 11.74 6.19 2.70
N ALA A 200 12.87 6.74 3.13
CA ALA A 200 14.13 6.64 2.39
C ALA A 200 14.60 5.18 2.20
N ALA A 201 14.47 4.34 3.23
CA ALA A 201 14.84 2.93 3.14
C ALA A 201 13.83 2.13 2.28
N ILE A 202 12.54 2.43 2.42
CA ILE A 202 11.48 1.78 1.63
C ILE A 202 11.69 2.08 0.14
N ARG A 203 11.83 3.36 -0.26
CA ARG A 203 12.00 3.74 -1.66
C ARG A 203 13.28 3.17 -2.28
N ALA A 204 14.37 3.08 -1.50
CA ALA A 204 15.63 2.52 -1.98
C ALA A 204 15.55 1.02 -2.29
N ALA A 205 14.70 0.28 -1.58
CA ALA A 205 14.55 -1.17 -1.71
C ALA A 205 13.34 -1.60 -2.56
N CYS A 206 12.36 -0.70 -2.76
CA CYS A 206 11.05 -0.97 -3.34
C CYS A 206 10.79 -0.04 -4.55
N PRO A 207 11.27 -0.40 -5.76
CA PRO A 207 11.16 0.46 -6.94
C PRO A 207 9.73 0.81 -7.35
N HIS A 208 8.76 -0.08 -7.15
CA HIS A 208 7.36 0.19 -7.46
C HIS A 208 6.76 1.25 -6.52
N PHE A 209 7.10 1.16 -5.23
CA PHE A 209 6.77 2.19 -4.26
C PHE A 209 7.43 3.53 -4.61
N ASP A 210 8.73 3.52 -4.98
CA ASP A 210 9.46 4.73 -5.35
C ASP A 210 8.85 5.44 -6.56
N LEU A 211 8.44 4.70 -7.59
CA LEU A 211 7.75 5.27 -8.75
C LEU A 211 6.43 5.97 -8.37
N TRP A 212 5.67 5.39 -7.49
CA TRP A 212 4.44 6.01 -7.00
C TRP A 212 4.73 7.24 -6.15
N LEU A 213 5.69 7.14 -5.23
CA LEU A 213 6.08 8.24 -4.34
C LEU A 213 6.55 9.45 -5.15
N ASN A 214 7.42 9.24 -6.16
CA ASN A 214 7.88 10.31 -7.06
C ASN A 214 6.71 11.04 -7.72
N ARG A 215 5.72 10.31 -8.23
CA ARG A 215 4.51 10.92 -8.81
C ARG A 215 3.73 11.77 -7.81
N LEU A 216 3.68 11.36 -6.55
CA LEU A 216 3.02 12.15 -5.50
C LEU A 216 3.84 13.39 -5.10
N GLU A 217 5.16 13.27 -5.04
CA GLU A 217 6.08 14.39 -4.76
C GLU A 217 5.99 15.46 -5.84
N ASP A 218 5.94 15.05 -7.12
CA ASP A 218 5.87 15.93 -8.30
C ASP A 218 4.62 16.82 -8.30
N LEU A 219 3.52 16.37 -7.66
CA LEU A 219 2.30 17.17 -7.53
C LEU A 219 2.53 18.52 -6.83
N GLY A 220 3.53 18.62 -5.97
CA GLY A 220 3.86 19.87 -5.29
C GLY A 220 4.54 20.89 -6.19
N GLY A 221 5.25 20.45 -7.25
CA GLY A 221 5.89 21.29 -8.25
C GLY A 221 4.94 21.86 -9.31
N GLU A 222 3.79 21.21 -9.54
CA GLU A 222 2.78 21.65 -10.53
C GLU A 222 1.94 22.86 -10.06
N ALA A 223 2.08 23.26 -8.79
CA ALA A 223 1.28 24.34 -8.18
C ALA A 223 1.96 25.73 -8.23
N ALA A 224 3.05 25.89 -9.01
CA ALA A 224 3.80 27.15 -9.12
C ALA A 224 3.45 27.94 -10.39
#